data_9a00c8af02ea10e64b16ed3074997802
#
_entry.id   9a00c8af02ea10e64b16ed3074997802
#
_cell.length_a   1.000
_cell.length_b   1.000
_cell.length_c   1.000
_cell.angle_alpha   90.00
_cell.angle_beta   90.00
_cell.angle_gamma   90.00
#
_symmetry.space_group_name_H-M   'P 1'
#
loop_
_entity.id
_entity.type
_entity.pdbx_description
1 polymer ?
#
loop_
_entity_poly.entity_id
_entity_poly.type
_entity_poly.pdbx_seq_one_letter_code
_entity_poly.pdbx_strand_id
1 'polypeptide(L)'
;MTDYKKNLGIKESTAIVISRIIGSGIFRTPAPIMALVGCTSLFGLVWVLGGIITIFGAVVYAELTAMIPKSGGPYVFLKEAYGPYIAFLRGWAMFFVSETASIVAVSLVFTEFINAIFQIISGEPFGIFPTFILSLFTIWLLTGINLFGVSLSGKFQVVFGATKVIAVGAIIGITLTGFSTGDTGHFTDPFWPKDFGWHTVLAIGAALRYSFFAFSGWEGATYMAEEVKNPGK
;
A
#
# COMPACT_ATOMS: atom_id res chain seq x y z
N MET A 1 -30.19 15.52 0.07
CA MET A 1 -28.95 15.07 0.70
C MET A 1 -29.23 13.68 1.23
N THR A 2 -28.62 12.66 0.67
CA THR A 2 -28.73 11.28 1.18
C THR A 2 -28.00 11.23 2.52
N ASP A 3 -28.76 11.05 3.60
CA ASP A 3 -28.21 10.91 4.96
C ASP A 3 -27.46 9.56 5.01
N TYR A 4 -26.14 9.57 4.98
CA TYR A 4 -25.32 8.38 5.12
C TYR A 4 -25.53 7.78 6.50
N LYS A 5 -25.83 6.48 6.57
CA LYS A 5 -25.95 5.78 7.85
C LYS A 5 -24.55 5.69 8.49
N LYS A 6 -24.36 6.36 9.64
CA LYS A 6 -23.14 6.29 10.44
C LYS A 6 -22.98 4.90 11.07
N ASN A 7 -22.38 3.99 10.32
CA ASN A 7 -22.25 2.59 10.73
C ASN A 7 -20.81 2.20 11.10
N LEU A 8 -19.80 2.99 10.71
CA LEU A 8 -18.40 2.67 10.94
C LEU A 8 -17.95 3.11 12.34
N GLY A 9 -17.67 2.15 13.20
CA GLY A 9 -17.01 2.37 14.49
C GLY A 9 -15.48 2.37 14.33
N ILE A 10 -14.77 2.54 15.45
CA ILE A 10 -13.28 2.53 15.48
C ILE A 10 -12.73 1.21 14.92
N LYS A 11 -13.32 0.07 15.28
CA LYS A 11 -12.85 -1.25 14.83
C LYS A 11 -12.97 -1.43 13.31
N GLU A 12 -14.10 -1.04 12.75
CA GLU A 12 -14.36 -1.13 11.32
C GLU A 12 -13.44 -0.18 10.55
N SER A 13 -13.29 1.07 11.00
CA SER A 13 -12.39 2.05 10.38
C SER A 13 -10.93 1.59 10.43
N THR A 14 -10.49 1.05 11.57
CA THR A 14 -9.14 0.50 11.72
C THR A 14 -8.92 -0.70 10.79
N ALA A 15 -9.88 -1.62 10.70
CA ALA A 15 -9.78 -2.77 9.81
C ALA A 15 -9.67 -2.36 8.33
N ILE A 16 -10.42 -1.33 7.92
CA ILE A 16 -10.34 -0.77 6.56
C ILE A 16 -8.94 -0.21 6.29
N VAL A 17 -8.40 0.59 7.21
CA VAL A 17 -7.06 1.19 7.06
C VAL A 17 -5.99 0.10 7.00
N ILE A 18 -6.01 -0.88 7.92
CA ILE A 18 -5.07 -2.01 7.91
C ILE A 18 -5.15 -2.79 6.59
N SER A 19 -6.37 -3.10 6.13
CA SER A 19 -6.57 -3.82 4.88
C SER A 19 -6.06 -3.05 3.65
N ARG A 20 -6.07 -1.71 3.67
CA ARG A 20 -5.53 -0.87 2.61
C ARG A 20 -4.02 -0.76 2.66
N ILE A 21 -3.43 -0.61 3.86
CA ILE A 21 -1.97 -0.52 4.03
C ILE A 21 -1.30 -1.86 3.68
N ILE A 22 -1.82 -2.99 4.17
CA ILE A 22 -1.28 -4.31 3.84
C ILE A 22 -1.66 -4.65 2.40
N GLY A 23 -0.84 -4.20 1.47
CA GLY A 23 -0.97 -4.41 0.03
C GLY A 23 0.22 -5.15 -0.57
N SER A 24 0.38 -5.10 -1.89
CA SER A 24 1.54 -5.65 -2.61
C SER A 24 2.87 -4.97 -2.22
N GLY A 25 2.81 -3.77 -1.65
CA GLY A 25 3.99 -3.00 -1.24
C GLY A 25 4.89 -3.76 -0.27
N ILE A 26 4.34 -4.32 0.81
CA ILE A 26 5.13 -5.01 1.83
C ILE A 26 5.88 -6.24 1.29
N PHE A 27 5.35 -6.89 0.26
CA PHE A 27 5.99 -8.07 -0.35
C PHE A 27 7.02 -7.70 -1.41
N ARG A 28 6.86 -6.56 -2.10
CA ARG A 28 7.69 -6.18 -3.25
C ARG A 28 8.81 -5.21 -2.90
N THR A 29 8.60 -4.31 -1.94
CA THR A 29 9.54 -3.20 -1.67
C THR A 29 10.79 -3.56 -0.88
N PRO A 30 10.86 -4.64 -0.06
CA PRO A 30 12.06 -4.97 0.68
C PRO A 30 13.29 -5.17 -0.21
N ALA A 31 13.16 -5.92 -1.31
CA ALA A 31 14.28 -6.21 -2.21
C ALA A 31 14.89 -4.95 -2.86
N PRO A 32 14.13 -4.03 -3.51
CA PRO A 32 14.70 -2.80 -4.05
C PRO A 32 15.21 -1.84 -2.96
N ILE A 33 14.63 -1.80 -1.75
CA ILE A 33 15.18 -1.02 -0.65
C ILE A 33 16.57 -1.54 -0.30
N MET A 34 16.70 -2.85 -0.07
CA MET A 34 17.99 -3.46 0.27
C MET A 34 19.04 -3.29 -0.84
N ALA A 35 18.63 -3.42 -2.11
CA ALA A 35 19.51 -3.19 -3.26
C ALA A 35 20.06 -1.75 -3.33
N LEU A 36 19.28 -0.75 -2.87
CA LEU A 36 19.71 0.65 -2.86
C LEU A 36 20.63 0.98 -1.69
N VAL A 37 20.32 0.47 -0.49
CA VAL A 37 21.03 0.85 0.73
C VAL A 37 22.21 -0.07 1.07
N GLY A 38 22.20 -1.31 0.59
CA GLY A 38 23.31 -2.26 0.64
C GLY A 38 23.68 -2.78 2.04
N CYS A 39 22.98 -2.40 3.11
CA CYS A 39 23.25 -2.88 4.47
C CYS A 39 22.01 -2.89 5.36
N THR A 40 22.03 -3.74 6.38
CA THR A 40 20.87 -4.05 7.24
C THR A 40 20.42 -2.85 8.08
N SER A 41 21.37 -2.07 8.63
CA SER A 41 21.03 -0.90 9.45
C SER A 41 20.30 0.18 8.65
N LEU A 42 20.73 0.49 7.44
CA LEU A 42 20.06 1.46 6.58
C LEU A 42 18.73 0.93 6.05
N PHE A 43 18.64 -0.38 5.80
CA PHE A 43 17.35 -1.01 5.47
C PHE A 43 16.33 -0.77 6.58
N GLY A 44 16.69 -1.08 7.84
CA GLY A 44 15.83 -0.82 9.01
C GLY A 44 15.51 0.67 9.18
N LEU A 45 16.52 1.53 9.01
CA LEU A 45 16.36 2.99 9.11
C LEU A 45 15.31 3.52 8.11
N VAL A 46 15.35 3.06 6.84
CA VAL A 46 14.38 3.47 5.80
C VAL A 46 12.94 3.10 6.20
N TRP A 47 12.74 1.89 6.75
CA TRP A 47 11.42 1.48 7.23
C TRP A 47 10.94 2.30 8.42
N VAL A 48 11.81 2.56 9.38
CA VAL A 48 11.48 3.38 10.57
C VAL A 48 11.17 4.82 10.17
N LEU A 49 12.02 5.45 9.35
CA LEU A 49 11.79 6.82 8.87
C LEU A 49 10.49 6.93 8.05
N GLY A 50 10.27 5.99 7.12
CA GLY A 50 9.04 5.95 6.33
C GLY A 50 7.80 5.80 7.20
N GLY A 51 7.85 4.94 8.22
CA GLY A 51 6.78 4.75 9.19
C GLY A 51 6.51 6.01 10.01
N ILE A 52 7.53 6.66 10.54
CA ILE A 52 7.41 7.91 11.33
C ILE A 52 6.77 9.02 10.49
N ILE A 53 7.27 9.24 9.27
CA ILE A 53 6.73 10.28 8.38
C ILE A 53 5.27 9.96 8.02
N THR A 54 4.94 8.70 7.78
CA THR A 54 3.57 8.26 7.51
C THR A 54 2.65 8.52 8.71
N ILE A 55 3.09 8.26 9.94
CA ILE A 55 2.32 8.54 11.16
C ILE A 55 2.04 10.04 11.27
N PHE A 56 3.02 10.91 11.05
CA PHE A 56 2.78 12.36 11.06
C PHE A 56 1.74 12.77 10.00
N GLY A 57 1.83 12.22 8.79
CA GLY A 57 0.81 12.43 7.76
C GLY A 57 -0.58 11.97 8.22
N ALA A 58 -0.66 10.79 8.83
CA ALA A 58 -1.92 10.22 9.31
C ALA A 58 -2.56 11.08 10.43
N VAL A 59 -1.76 11.61 11.37
CA VAL A 59 -2.23 12.51 12.43
C VAL A 59 -2.81 13.79 11.84
N VAL A 60 -2.11 14.43 10.90
CA VAL A 60 -2.61 15.64 10.21
C VAL A 60 -3.93 15.38 9.50
N TYR A 61 -4.06 14.25 8.79
CA TYR A 61 -5.31 13.90 8.11
C TYR A 61 -6.43 13.52 9.07
N ALA A 62 -6.10 12.91 10.20
CA ALA A 62 -7.09 12.63 11.25
C ALA A 62 -7.68 13.93 11.80
N GLU A 63 -6.84 14.91 12.07
CA GLU A 63 -7.27 16.25 12.53
C GLU A 63 -8.12 16.96 11.47
N LEU A 64 -7.67 16.99 10.21
CA LEU A 64 -8.44 17.56 9.10
C LEU A 64 -9.80 16.86 8.92
N THR A 65 -9.84 15.53 9.07
CA THR A 65 -11.10 14.77 8.98
C THR A 65 -12.05 15.10 10.15
N ALA A 66 -11.50 15.30 11.36
CA ALA A 66 -12.31 15.69 12.50
C ALA A 66 -12.89 17.11 12.35
N MET A 67 -12.12 18.04 11.75
CA MET A 67 -12.56 19.41 11.47
C MET A 67 -13.57 19.47 10.30
N ILE A 68 -13.38 18.65 9.28
CA ILE A 68 -14.18 18.63 8.04
C ILE A 68 -14.69 17.20 7.80
N PRO A 69 -15.71 16.75 8.54
CA PRO A 69 -16.20 15.36 8.48
C PRO A 69 -17.07 15.12 7.23
N LYS A 70 -16.50 15.38 6.07
CA LYS A 70 -17.12 15.16 4.74
C LYS A 70 -16.36 14.06 4.01
N SER A 71 -17.09 13.18 3.34
CA SER A 71 -16.49 12.14 2.49
C SER A 71 -15.80 12.74 1.26
N GLY A 72 -14.65 12.15 0.86
CA GLY A 72 -13.86 12.60 -0.28
C GLY A 72 -12.38 12.88 0.03
N GLY A 73 -11.97 12.78 1.30
CA GLY A 73 -10.58 12.86 1.73
C GLY A 73 -9.86 14.13 1.24
N PRO A 74 -8.65 13.99 0.67
CA PRO A 74 -7.83 15.14 0.24
C PRO A 74 -8.52 16.11 -0.71
N TYR A 75 -9.47 15.63 -1.52
CA TYR A 75 -10.23 16.50 -2.43
C TYR A 75 -11.02 17.55 -1.65
N VAL A 76 -11.68 17.13 -0.57
CA VAL A 76 -12.50 18.01 0.25
C VAL A 76 -11.63 19.01 1.01
N PHE A 77 -10.51 18.56 1.58
CA PHE A 77 -9.58 19.41 2.31
C PHE A 77 -8.99 20.50 1.40
N LEU A 78 -8.58 20.14 0.19
CA LEU A 78 -8.07 21.11 -0.79
C LEU A 78 -9.15 22.06 -1.28
N LYS A 79 -10.40 21.61 -1.39
CA LYS A 79 -11.53 22.47 -1.77
C LYS A 79 -11.80 23.55 -0.74
N GLU A 80 -11.77 23.18 0.54
CA GLU A 80 -11.99 24.13 1.64
C GLU A 80 -10.80 25.12 1.79
N ALA A 81 -9.55 24.64 1.63
CA ALA A 81 -8.37 25.46 1.81
C ALA A 81 -8.03 26.37 0.62
N TYR A 82 -8.19 25.86 -0.62
CA TYR A 82 -7.67 26.51 -1.82
C TYR A 82 -8.75 26.71 -2.90
N GLY A 83 -9.99 26.33 -2.62
CA GLY A 83 -11.12 26.49 -3.54
C GLY A 83 -11.26 25.39 -4.60
N PRO A 84 -12.32 25.50 -5.44
CA PRO A 84 -12.74 24.42 -6.34
C PRO A 84 -11.74 24.11 -7.45
N TYR A 85 -10.95 25.08 -7.89
CA TYR A 85 -9.99 24.89 -8.97
C TYR A 85 -8.86 23.91 -8.59
N ILE A 86 -8.25 24.11 -7.41
CA ILE A 86 -7.19 23.22 -6.89
C ILE A 86 -7.74 21.84 -6.57
N ALA A 87 -8.96 21.78 -6.00
CA ALA A 87 -9.64 20.52 -5.76
C ALA A 87 -9.90 19.74 -7.06
N PHE A 88 -10.32 20.43 -8.10
CA PHE A 88 -10.53 19.83 -9.43
C PHE A 88 -9.22 19.26 -9.99
N LEU A 89 -8.11 20.01 -9.95
CA LEU A 89 -6.80 19.54 -10.40
C LEU A 89 -6.38 18.28 -9.63
N ARG A 90 -6.61 18.22 -8.31
CA ARG A 90 -6.34 17.04 -7.50
C ARG A 90 -7.19 15.84 -7.94
N GLY A 91 -8.50 16.05 -8.12
CA GLY A 91 -9.42 15.01 -8.59
C GLY A 91 -9.04 14.47 -9.96
N TRP A 92 -8.70 15.37 -10.88
CA TRP A 92 -8.23 15.04 -12.21
C TRP A 92 -6.93 14.21 -12.18
N ALA A 93 -5.93 14.66 -11.40
CA ALA A 93 -4.67 13.95 -11.24
C ALA A 93 -4.85 12.56 -10.61
N MET A 94 -5.74 12.43 -9.63
CA MET A 94 -6.10 11.13 -9.06
C MET A 94 -6.67 10.20 -10.12
N PHE A 95 -7.67 10.64 -10.84
CA PHE A 95 -8.39 9.81 -11.81
C PHE A 95 -7.50 9.38 -12.98
N PHE A 96 -6.83 10.33 -13.63
CA PHE A 96 -6.08 10.04 -14.85
C PHE A 96 -4.65 9.53 -14.62
N VAL A 97 -4.04 9.85 -13.49
CA VAL A 97 -2.62 9.54 -13.25
C VAL A 97 -2.47 8.54 -12.10
N SER A 98 -2.81 8.94 -10.87
CA SER A 98 -2.43 8.16 -9.69
C SER A 98 -3.15 6.83 -9.58
N GLU A 99 -4.49 6.83 -9.61
CA GLU A 99 -5.30 5.63 -9.42
C GLU A 99 -5.22 4.70 -10.63
N THR A 100 -5.27 5.26 -11.83
CA THR A 100 -5.15 4.47 -13.07
C THR A 100 -3.79 3.79 -13.16
N ALA A 101 -2.70 4.52 -12.90
CA ALA A 101 -1.37 3.94 -12.88
C ALA A 101 -1.20 2.89 -11.77
N SER A 102 -1.79 3.13 -10.60
CA SER A 102 -1.78 2.18 -9.47
C SER A 102 -2.49 0.86 -9.82
N ILE A 103 -3.66 0.92 -10.45
CA ILE A 103 -4.40 -0.27 -10.89
C ILE A 103 -3.56 -1.10 -11.87
N VAL A 104 -2.96 -0.44 -12.87
CA VAL A 104 -2.08 -1.12 -13.84
C VAL A 104 -0.86 -1.72 -13.14
N ALA A 105 -0.18 -0.97 -12.28
CA ALA A 105 0.98 -1.46 -11.55
C ALA A 105 0.66 -2.69 -10.70
N VAL A 106 -0.45 -2.69 -9.97
CA VAL A 106 -0.87 -3.83 -9.15
C VAL A 106 -1.25 -5.05 -10.01
N SER A 107 -1.90 -4.84 -11.16
CA SER A 107 -2.22 -5.95 -12.08
C SER A 107 -0.97 -6.58 -12.69
N LEU A 108 0.05 -5.79 -13.01
CA LEU A 108 1.35 -6.28 -13.47
C LEU A 108 2.07 -7.08 -12.39
N VAL A 109 2.08 -6.58 -11.14
CA VAL A 109 2.65 -7.32 -9.99
C VAL A 109 1.97 -8.68 -9.82
N PHE A 110 0.64 -8.73 -9.88
CA PHE A 110 -0.10 -9.99 -9.82
C PHE A 110 0.34 -10.95 -10.94
N THR A 111 0.48 -10.43 -12.15
CA THR A 111 0.93 -11.23 -13.31
C THR A 111 2.38 -11.70 -13.15
N GLU A 112 3.28 -10.89 -12.58
CA GLU A 112 4.66 -11.29 -12.25
C GLU A 112 4.69 -12.50 -11.31
N PHE A 113 3.85 -12.52 -10.27
CA PHE A 113 3.76 -13.67 -9.37
C PHE A 113 3.20 -14.92 -10.05
N ILE A 114 2.16 -14.79 -10.88
CA ILE A 114 1.64 -15.91 -11.68
C ILE A 114 2.71 -16.42 -12.64
N ASN A 115 3.46 -15.53 -13.28
CA ASN A 115 4.56 -15.88 -14.17
C ASN A 115 5.68 -16.64 -13.44
N ALA A 116 6.04 -16.23 -12.23
CA ALA A 116 7.01 -16.94 -11.41
C ALA A 116 6.55 -18.37 -11.06
N ILE A 117 5.27 -18.55 -10.69
CA ILE A 117 4.70 -19.88 -10.46
C ILE A 117 4.72 -20.72 -11.75
N PHE A 118 4.33 -20.13 -12.87
CA PHE A 118 4.33 -20.82 -14.15
C PHE A 118 5.75 -21.25 -14.55
N GLN A 119 6.75 -20.40 -14.37
CA GLN A 119 8.15 -20.71 -14.64
C GLN A 119 8.65 -21.90 -13.81
N ILE A 120 8.23 -22.02 -12.54
CA ILE A 120 8.58 -23.17 -11.69
C ILE A 120 8.00 -24.48 -12.27
N ILE A 121 6.80 -24.43 -12.86
CA ILE A 121 6.09 -25.61 -13.37
C ILE A 121 6.54 -25.97 -14.79
N SER A 122 6.68 -24.98 -15.68
CA SER A 122 6.94 -25.18 -17.12
C SER A 122 8.43 -25.08 -17.51
N GLY A 123 9.27 -24.54 -16.61
CA GLY A 123 10.68 -24.27 -16.86
C GLY A 123 10.97 -22.92 -17.54
N GLU A 124 9.98 -22.28 -18.17
CA GLU A 124 10.16 -21.02 -18.88
C GLU A 124 9.10 -19.98 -18.46
N PRO A 125 9.45 -18.67 -18.42
CA PRO A 125 8.52 -17.62 -18.09
C PRO A 125 7.56 -17.34 -19.26
N PHE A 126 6.43 -16.69 -18.94
CA PHE A 126 5.55 -16.13 -19.96
C PHE A 126 6.30 -15.11 -20.83
N GLY A 127 5.98 -15.08 -22.11
CA GLY A 127 6.37 -14.00 -22.99
C GLY A 127 5.65 -12.67 -22.64
N ILE A 128 6.08 -11.59 -23.28
CA ILE A 128 5.50 -10.24 -23.07
C ILE A 128 4.00 -10.22 -23.37
N PHE A 129 3.57 -10.86 -24.45
CA PHE A 129 2.17 -10.84 -24.88
C PHE A 129 1.22 -11.55 -23.89
N PRO A 130 1.47 -12.79 -23.43
CA PRO A 130 0.66 -13.41 -22.36
C PRO A 130 0.62 -12.60 -21.06
N THR A 131 1.74 -11.99 -20.68
CA THR A 131 1.81 -11.10 -19.50
C THR A 131 0.85 -9.92 -19.63
N PHE A 132 0.84 -9.25 -20.78
CA PHE A 132 -0.07 -8.15 -21.07
C PHE A 132 -1.54 -8.57 -21.03
N ILE A 133 -1.88 -9.68 -21.69
CA ILE A 133 -3.26 -10.21 -21.73
C ILE A 133 -3.75 -10.59 -20.33
N LEU A 134 -2.92 -11.25 -19.53
CA LEU A 134 -3.28 -11.63 -18.16
C LEU A 134 -3.50 -10.41 -17.25
N SER A 135 -2.67 -9.37 -17.38
CA SER A 135 -2.84 -8.11 -16.66
C SER A 135 -4.15 -7.43 -17.04
N LEU A 136 -4.45 -7.34 -18.33
CA LEU A 136 -5.68 -6.75 -18.83
C LEU A 136 -6.91 -7.54 -18.37
N PHE A 137 -6.85 -8.88 -18.46
CA PHE A 137 -7.90 -9.76 -17.96
C PHE A 137 -8.17 -9.55 -16.47
N THR A 138 -7.11 -9.43 -15.66
CA THR A 138 -7.23 -9.18 -14.20
C THR A 138 -7.95 -7.87 -13.92
N ILE A 139 -7.63 -6.78 -14.65
CA ILE A 139 -8.30 -5.49 -14.51
C ILE A 139 -9.79 -5.63 -14.84
N TRP A 140 -10.13 -6.23 -15.98
CA TRP A 140 -11.52 -6.40 -16.41
C TRP A 140 -12.32 -7.31 -15.50
N LEU A 141 -11.70 -8.39 -15.00
CA LEU A 141 -12.33 -9.32 -14.05
C LEU A 141 -12.72 -8.59 -12.76
N LEU A 142 -11.79 -7.85 -12.15
CA LEU A 142 -12.04 -7.12 -10.91
C LEU A 142 -13.02 -5.96 -11.11
N THR A 143 -12.95 -5.28 -12.26
CA THR A 143 -13.94 -4.25 -12.63
C THR A 143 -15.32 -4.87 -12.76
N GLY A 144 -15.44 -6.01 -13.44
CA GLY A 144 -16.68 -6.76 -13.55
C GLY A 144 -17.28 -7.14 -12.19
N ILE A 145 -16.44 -7.68 -11.28
CA ILE A 145 -16.88 -8.00 -9.90
C ILE A 145 -17.45 -6.76 -9.20
N ASN A 146 -16.81 -5.60 -9.36
CA ASN A 146 -17.30 -4.35 -8.77
C ASN A 146 -18.65 -3.89 -9.36
N LEU A 147 -18.91 -4.16 -10.64
CA LEU A 147 -20.20 -3.83 -11.28
C LEU A 147 -21.38 -4.63 -10.71
N PHE A 148 -21.13 -5.83 -10.13
CA PHE A 148 -22.18 -6.62 -9.46
C PHE A 148 -22.57 -6.07 -8.07
N GLY A 149 -21.97 -4.98 -7.64
CA GLY A 149 -22.38 -4.22 -6.47
C GLY A 149 -21.49 -4.40 -5.23
N VAL A 150 -21.70 -3.48 -4.29
CA VAL A 150 -20.88 -3.31 -3.08
C VAL A 150 -20.82 -4.56 -2.19
N SER A 151 -21.92 -5.34 -2.14
CA SER A 151 -21.99 -6.54 -1.29
C SER A 151 -21.02 -7.63 -1.74
N LEU A 152 -20.92 -7.90 -3.03
CA LEU A 152 -20.01 -8.90 -3.57
C LEU A 152 -18.57 -8.42 -3.45
N SER A 153 -18.29 -7.19 -3.86
CA SER A 153 -16.98 -6.55 -3.75
C SER A 153 -16.48 -6.53 -2.30
N GLY A 154 -17.36 -6.20 -1.33
CA GLY A 154 -17.01 -6.20 0.09
C GLY A 154 -16.62 -7.60 0.62
N LYS A 155 -17.31 -8.65 0.21
CA LYS A 155 -16.94 -10.03 0.58
C LYS A 155 -15.56 -10.41 0.03
N PHE A 156 -15.28 -10.09 -1.22
CA PHE A 156 -13.96 -10.27 -1.81
C PHE A 156 -12.89 -9.52 -1.02
N GLN A 157 -13.12 -8.27 -0.67
CA GLN A 157 -12.19 -7.45 0.10
C GLN A 157 -11.87 -8.05 1.47
N VAL A 158 -12.87 -8.59 2.19
CA VAL A 158 -12.68 -9.24 3.49
C VAL A 158 -11.84 -10.51 3.35
N VAL A 159 -12.16 -11.38 2.39
CA VAL A 159 -11.42 -12.63 2.16
C VAL A 159 -9.97 -12.33 1.79
N PHE A 160 -9.74 -11.46 0.80
CA PHE A 160 -8.38 -11.09 0.40
C PHE A 160 -7.62 -10.33 1.48
N GLY A 161 -8.30 -9.49 2.27
CA GLY A 161 -7.71 -8.81 3.43
C GLY A 161 -7.21 -9.80 4.49
N ALA A 162 -8.04 -10.78 4.86
CA ALA A 162 -7.65 -11.83 5.79
C ALA A 162 -6.48 -12.68 5.25
N THR A 163 -6.52 -13.06 3.97
CA THR A 163 -5.44 -13.82 3.32
C THR A 163 -4.10 -13.08 3.38
N LYS A 164 -4.07 -11.77 3.16
CA LYS A 164 -2.86 -10.95 3.26
C LYS A 164 -2.27 -10.97 4.67
N VAL A 165 -3.09 -10.81 5.69
CA VAL A 165 -2.65 -10.84 7.10
C VAL A 165 -2.10 -12.21 7.46
N ILE A 166 -2.79 -13.28 7.05
CA ILE A 166 -2.32 -14.67 7.25
C ILE A 166 -0.99 -14.90 6.54
N ALA A 167 -0.84 -14.43 5.29
CA ALA A 167 0.39 -14.59 4.53
C ALA A 167 1.58 -13.90 5.20
N VAL A 168 1.40 -12.65 5.67
CA VAL A 168 2.45 -11.93 6.42
C VAL A 168 2.77 -12.67 7.72
N GLY A 169 1.75 -13.10 8.46
CA GLY A 169 1.94 -13.88 9.68
C GLY A 169 2.68 -15.21 9.45
N ALA A 170 2.37 -15.90 8.34
CA ALA A 170 3.04 -17.13 7.96
C ALA A 170 4.54 -16.88 7.63
N ILE A 171 4.85 -15.83 6.87
CA ILE A 171 6.23 -15.44 6.57
C ILE A 171 7.01 -15.17 7.86
N ILE A 172 6.43 -14.37 8.77
CA ILE A 172 7.04 -14.10 10.08
C ILE A 172 7.25 -15.39 10.85
N GLY A 173 6.25 -16.28 10.93
CA GLY A 173 6.34 -17.55 11.62
C GLY A 173 7.44 -18.46 11.06
N ILE A 174 7.50 -18.61 9.73
CA ILE A 174 8.53 -19.41 9.06
C ILE A 174 9.92 -18.82 9.31
N THR A 175 10.05 -17.49 9.23
CA THR A 175 11.33 -16.83 9.48
C THR A 175 11.80 -17.03 10.92
N LEU A 176 10.91 -16.93 11.91
CA LEU A 176 11.23 -17.13 13.31
C LEU A 176 11.61 -18.59 13.63
N THR A 177 10.94 -19.56 13.00
CA THR A 177 11.29 -20.98 13.19
C THR A 177 12.59 -21.36 12.46
N GLY A 178 12.85 -20.74 11.31
CA GLY A 178 14.10 -20.95 10.55
C GLY A 178 15.30 -20.20 11.09
N PHE A 179 15.12 -19.27 12.04
CA PHE A 179 16.19 -18.44 12.57
C PHE A 179 17.28 -19.24 13.30
N SER A 180 16.93 -20.39 13.90
CA SER A 180 17.88 -21.27 14.58
C SER A 180 18.72 -22.12 13.62
N THR A 181 18.31 -22.31 12.38
CA THR A 181 18.97 -23.12 11.35
C THR A 181 19.52 -22.33 10.17
N GLY A 182 19.13 -21.06 10.07
CA GLY A 182 19.54 -20.16 9.00
C GLY A 182 20.89 -19.49 9.27
N ASP A 183 21.52 -19.00 8.20
CA ASP A 183 22.71 -18.15 8.31
C ASP A 183 22.28 -16.74 8.76
N THR A 184 22.62 -16.39 9.98
CA THR A 184 22.36 -15.04 10.55
C THR A 184 23.42 -14.01 10.14
N GLY A 185 24.49 -14.43 9.47
CA GLY A 185 25.56 -13.54 8.99
C GLY A 185 25.03 -12.42 8.10
N HIS A 186 23.99 -12.68 7.32
CA HIS A 186 23.35 -11.65 6.46
C HIS A 186 22.78 -10.45 7.24
N PHE A 187 22.51 -10.58 8.54
CA PHE A 187 22.04 -9.47 9.37
C PHE A 187 23.20 -8.63 9.91
N THR A 188 24.42 -9.14 9.89
CA THR A 188 25.58 -8.51 10.50
C THR A 188 26.64 -8.08 9.52
N ASP A 189 26.66 -8.61 8.27
CA ASP A 189 27.69 -8.30 7.27
C ASP A 189 27.08 -7.98 5.87
N PRO A 190 27.12 -6.72 5.44
CA PRO A 190 27.51 -5.55 6.21
C PRO A 190 26.36 -5.00 7.07
N PHE A 191 26.57 -4.86 8.37
CA PHE A 191 25.59 -4.23 9.25
C PHE A 191 25.52 -2.70 9.02
N TRP A 192 26.66 -2.05 8.83
CA TRP A 192 26.79 -0.62 8.61
C TRP A 192 27.51 -0.34 7.30
N PRO A 193 27.19 0.76 6.58
CA PRO A 193 27.92 1.12 5.35
C PRO A 193 29.37 1.39 5.64
N LYS A 194 30.28 0.88 4.78
CA LYS A 194 31.73 1.07 4.93
C LYS A 194 32.11 2.56 4.81
N ASP A 195 31.41 3.27 3.90
CA ASP A 195 31.61 4.70 3.66
C ASP A 195 30.26 5.41 3.78
N PHE A 196 30.15 6.32 4.75
CA PHE A 196 28.96 7.15 4.92
C PHE A 196 29.22 8.51 4.28
N GLY A 197 28.59 8.79 3.15
CA GLY A 197 28.76 10.01 2.39
C GLY A 197 27.47 10.49 1.74
N TRP A 198 27.57 11.49 0.89
CA TRP A 198 26.40 12.06 0.19
C TRP A 198 25.65 11.02 -0.65
N HIS A 199 26.35 10.06 -1.25
CA HIS A 199 25.73 8.94 -1.98
C HIS A 199 24.83 8.09 -1.09
N THR A 200 25.20 7.88 0.18
CA THR A 200 24.38 7.14 1.16
C THR A 200 23.08 7.89 1.48
N VAL A 201 23.15 9.21 1.64
CA VAL A 201 21.97 10.06 1.86
C VAL A 201 21.02 10.00 0.65
N LEU A 202 21.55 10.06 -0.55
CA LEU A 202 20.77 9.92 -1.78
C LEU A 202 20.15 8.52 -1.91
N ALA A 203 20.87 7.47 -1.54
CA ALA A 203 20.36 6.09 -1.52
C ALA A 203 19.19 5.92 -0.54
N ILE A 204 19.31 6.49 0.68
CA ILE A 204 18.21 6.53 1.66
C ILE A 204 17.00 7.28 1.08
N GLY A 205 17.20 8.46 0.50
CA GLY A 205 16.14 9.23 -0.14
C GLY A 205 15.44 8.46 -1.27
N ALA A 206 16.21 7.80 -2.12
CA ALA A 206 15.68 6.94 -3.18
C ALA A 206 14.94 5.71 -2.64
N ALA A 207 15.40 5.14 -1.53
CA ALA A 207 14.77 3.99 -0.88
C ALA A 207 13.47 4.35 -0.15
N LEU A 208 13.38 5.56 0.43
CA LEU A 208 12.18 6.06 1.12
C LEU A 208 10.94 6.06 0.22
N ARG A 209 11.06 6.29 -1.09
CA ARG A 209 9.92 6.21 -2.01
C ARG A 209 9.25 4.84 -2.01
N TYR A 210 10.03 3.75 -1.88
CA TYR A 210 9.50 2.39 -1.79
C TYR A 210 8.84 2.14 -0.43
N SER A 211 9.41 2.67 0.64
CA SER A 211 8.82 2.61 1.97
C SER A 211 7.48 3.36 2.01
N PHE A 212 7.39 4.57 1.45
CA PHE A 212 6.12 5.31 1.34
C PHE A 212 5.09 4.57 0.49
N PHE A 213 5.49 3.90 -0.58
CA PHE A 213 4.59 3.05 -1.34
C PHE A 213 4.07 1.87 -0.51
N ALA A 214 4.93 1.23 0.30
CA ALA A 214 4.53 0.14 1.17
C ALA A 214 3.56 0.57 2.28
N PHE A 215 3.70 1.79 2.80
CA PHE A 215 2.82 2.37 3.81
C PHE A 215 1.58 3.07 3.22
N SER A 216 1.43 3.18 1.89
CA SER A 216 0.29 3.90 1.30
C SER A 216 -1.05 3.23 1.63
N GLY A 217 -2.13 4.03 1.68
CA GLY A 217 -3.48 3.56 2.05
C GLY A 217 -3.95 3.99 3.44
N TRP A 218 -3.09 4.59 4.25
CA TRP A 218 -3.41 5.09 5.59
C TRP A 218 -4.51 6.16 5.58
N GLU A 219 -4.64 6.92 4.50
CA GLU A 219 -5.68 7.92 4.30
C GLU A 219 -7.07 7.32 4.02
N GLY A 220 -7.17 5.99 3.90
CA GLY A 220 -8.39 5.29 3.45
C GLY A 220 -9.66 5.61 4.22
N ALA A 221 -9.57 5.84 5.53
CA ALA A 221 -10.72 6.20 6.36
C ALA A 221 -11.28 7.61 6.03
N THR A 222 -10.46 8.52 5.52
CA THR A 222 -10.89 9.90 5.22
C THR A 222 -11.89 9.98 4.06
N TYR A 223 -11.87 8.98 3.16
CA TYR A 223 -12.83 8.90 2.05
C TYR A 223 -14.25 8.54 2.50
N MET A 224 -14.40 7.98 3.71
CA MET A 224 -15.66 7.53 4.29
C MET A 224 -16.01 8.27 5.57
N ALA A 225 -15.53 9.50 5.75
CA ALA A 225 -15.66 10.27 6.98
C ALA A 225 -17.12 10.47 7.44
N GLU A 226 -18.08 10.61 6.51
CA GLU A 226 -19.51 10.76 6.81
C GLU A 226 -20.15 9.50 7.39
N GLU A 227 -19.58 8.32 7.14
CA GLU A 227 -20.06 7.04 7.65
C GLU A 227 -19.47 6.69 9.02
N VAL A 228 -18.48 7.44 9.50
CA VAL A 228 -17.80 7.21 10.78
C VAL A 228 -18.66 7.75 11.93
N LYS A 229 -18.83 6.93 12.97
CA LYS A 229 -19.46 7.32 14.23
C LYS A 229 -18.50 8.22 15.03
N ASN A 230 -18.95 9.39 15.42
CA ASN A 230 -18.16 10.34 16.24
C ASN A 230 -16.77 10.64 15.63
N PRO A 231 -16.68 11.26 14.44
CA PRO A 231 -15.42 11.48 13.73
C PRO A 231 -14.44 12.42 14.47
N GLY A 232 -14.88 13.12 15.54
CA GLY A 232 -14.05 13.96 16.40
C GLY A 232 -13.50 13.26 17.65
N LYS A 233 -13.70 11.94 17.77
CA LYS A 233 -13.11 11.09 18.82
C LYS A 233 -12.13 10.13 18.19
#